data_d0067d03db7f365e374a4c191d50a264
#
_entry.id   d0067d03db7f365e374a4c191d50a264
#
_cell.length_a   1.000
_cell.length_b   1.000
_cell.length_c   1.000
_cell.angle_alpha   90.00
_cell.angle_beta   90.00
_cell.angle_gamma   90.00
#
_symmetry.space_group_name_H-M   'P 1'
#
loop_
_entity.id
_entity.type
_entity.pdbx_description
1 polymer ?
#
loop_
_entity_poly.entity_id
_entity_poly.type
_entity_poly.pdbx_seq_one_letter_code
_entity_poly.pdbx_strand_id
1 'polypeptide(L)'
;MGAGSMAEYLDFFNVYIMGVVEMSFQFYFLAKILKKKMWPPFYFLFAAGAVIINDFVPASTIIGFAVLIFLLTAYGTVICRAGFKHSILYAALAAEIMLLCGGIVNSMISLPYPWLPAFFHETDNIAAMLVSEAASLVLTGFCYYMVYRYFSRDDLDPVDAPETTMGMQQMVLIFIPILMIFIMSSYINAIEYDFQFEISVDKGPAEHFFSHGQMLSMYFLGLASLFCILFSYKKLRQSFRLSTEISLLEQQEHSLNQYVEEAKTRYDETKSLRHDIRNHIALVKKLLQNGKLEEAITYMEDLDDMAEKMSFPCSTNNPVVDILVGNKLGIAKSMGIDVDCSLLLPYPCGIRDIDICIVLSNALDNAIHAVKNLGAGIEKYIRVSGRIQGDFLMMEIQNSFHGKSAFKKGTGLSNVKKVAEKYGGAMSIETQENVFVLHVLLIISQHSEGIPQQMD
;
A
#
# COMPACT_ATOMS: atom_id res chain seq x y z
N MET A 1 54.38 31.90 24.93
CA MET A 1 53.04 31.72 24.32
C MET A 1 52.18 31.29 25.48
N GLY A 2 51.19 32.12 25.87
CA GLY A 2 50.51 31.96 27.15
C GLY A 2 49.50 30.81 27.12
N ALA A 3 49.16 30.24 28.27
CA ALA A 3 48.17 29.19 28.46
C ALA A 3 46.79 29.50 27.81
N GLY A 4 46.44 30.80 27.71
CA GLY A 4 45.21 31.23 27.04
C GLY A 4 45.18 30.94 25.52
N SER A 5 46.30 30.98 24.82
CA SER A 5 46.33 30.69 23.38
C SER A 5 46.19 29.20 23.08
N MET A 6 46.62 28.33 23.99
CA MET A 6 46.55 26.90 23.84
C MET A 6 45.10 26.41 24.04
N ALA A 7 44.38 26.94 25.02
CA ALA A 7 42.98 26.62 25.26
C ALA A 7 42.07 27.04 24.06
N GLU A 8 42.29 28.23 23.51
CA GLU A 8 41.55 28.69 22.31
C GLU A 8 41.78 27.79 21.07
N TYR A 9 43.05 27.34 20.86
CA TYR A 9 43.34 26.40 19.77
C TYR A 9 42.65 25.02 19.96
N LEU A 10 42.52 24.58 21.19
CA LEU A 10 41.89 23.34 21.55
C LEU A 10 40.37 23.38 21.38
N ASP A 11 39.78 24.45 21.84
CA ASP A 11 38.32 24.66 21.62
C ASP A 11 38.02 24.75 20.13
N PHE A 12 38.87 25.47 19.36
CA PHE A 12 38.71 25.49 17.90
C PHE A 12 38.84 24.09 17.28
N PHE A 13 39.83 23.30 17.68
CA PHE A 13 40.04 21.95 17.19
C PHE A 13 38.83 21.06 17.52
N ASN A 14 38.34 21.10 18.75
CA ASN A 14 37.23 20.28 19.21
C ASN A 14 35.94 20.68 18.52
N VAL A 15 35.55 21.93 18.52
CA VAL A 15 34.27 22.39 17.97
C VAL A 15 34.23 22.23 16.44
N TYR A 16 35.30 22.63 15.74
CA TYR A 16 35.25 22.66 14.28
C TYR A 16 35.78 21.40 13.62
N ILE A 17 36.88 20.83 14.06
CA ILE A 17 37.47 19.66 13.40
C ILE A 17 36.76 18.36 13.83
N MET A 18 36.65 18.14 15.13
CA MET A 18 35.95 16.95 15.62
C MET A 18 34.48 17.02 15.33
N GLY A 19 33.82 18.17 15.46
CA GLY A 19 32.44 18.37 15.07
C GLY A 19 32.15 18.03 13.59
N VAL A 20 33.08 18.40 12.67
CA VAL A 20 32.97 18.01 11.25
C VAL A 20 33.09 16.49 11.08
N VAL A 21 33.96 15.82 11.81
CA VAL A 21 34.11 14.37 11.77
C VAL A 21 32.82 13.69 12.25
N GLU A 22 32.28 14.11 13.38
CA GLU A 22 31.05 13.57 13.96
C GLU A 22 29.86 13.78 13.06
N MET A 23 29.64 14.98 12.54
CA MET A 23 28.56 15.27 11.62
C MET A 23 28.70 14.48 10.30
N SER A 24 29.93 14.33 9.79
CA SER A 24 30.22 13.51 8.61
C SER A 24 29.80 12.07 8.82
N PHE A 25 29.99 11.55 10.04
CA PHE A 25 29.60 10.19 10.42
C PHE A 25 28.06 10.01 10.40
N GLN A 26 27.31 11.02 10.87
CA GLN A 26 25.85 11.03 10.81
C GLN A 26 25.33 11.09 9.38
N PHE A 27 25.86 11.97 8.53
CA PHE A 27 25.49 12.07 7.12
C PHE A 27 25.83 10.78 6.35
N TYR A 28 27.00 10.19 6.62
CA TYR A 28 27.38 8.90 6.02
C TYR A 28 26.43 7.78 6.43
N PHE A 29 26.11 7.65 7.72
CA PHE A 29 25.17 6.66 8.21
C PHE A 29 23.79 6.82 7.56
N LEU A 30 23.29 8.06 7.52
CA LEU A 30 21.99 8.37 6.90
C LEU A 30 21.97 8.00 5.41
N ALA A 31 23.01 8.38 4.65
CA ALA A 31 23.12 8.01 3.24
C ALA A 31 23.16 6.49 3.04
N LYS A 32 23.91 5.78 3.89
CA LYS A 32 24.07 4.33 3.83
C LYS A 32 22.77 3.58 4.13
N ILE A 33 22.03 4.01 5.16
CA ILE A 33 20.75 3.38 5.53
C ILE A 33 19.65 3.67 4.48
N LEU A 34 19.70 4.84 3.84
CA LEU A 34 18.82 5.22 2.72
C LEU A 34 19.30 4.67 1.37
N LYS A 35 20.30 3.76 1.36
CA LYS A 35 20.85 3.08 0.16
C LYS A 35 21.39 4.02 -0.92
N LYS A 36 21.88 5.22 -0.53
CA LYS A 36 22.51 6.18 -1.44
C LYS A 36 24.03 6.18 -1.24
N LYS A 37 24.76 6.06 -2.36
CA LYS A 37 26.21 6.28 -2.37
C LYS A 37 26.48 7.70 -2.81
N MET A 38 27.22 8.44 -1.98
CA MET A 38 27.75 9.74 -2.33
C MET A 38 29.29 9.71 -2.30
N TRP A 39 29.90 10.61 -3.04
CA TRP A 39 31.34 10.78 -3.00
C TRP A 39 31.78 11.33 -1.64
N PRO A 40 32.82 10.78 -0.97
CA PRO A 40 33.21 11.13 0.40
C PRO A 40 33.33 12.63 0.69
N PRO A 41 33.93 13.48 -0.17
CA PRO A 41 34.03 14.92 0.09
C PRO A 41 32.71 15.63 0.36
N PHE A 42 31.58 15.13 -0.19
CA PHE A 42 30.29 15.76 0.05
C PHE A 42 29.80 15.59 1.49
N TYR A 43 30.14 14.47 2.15
CA TYR A 43 29.82 14.31 3.58
C TYR A 43 30.49 15.37 4.42
N PHE A 44 31.77 15.64 4.14
CA PHE A 44 32.53 16.69 4.84
C PHE A 44 32.00 18.10 4.55
N LEU A 45 31.57 18.37 3.32
CA LEU A 45 30.99 19.68 2.97
C LEU A 45 29.69 19.94 3.74
N PHE A 46 28.77 18.96 3.77
CA PHE A 46 27.54 19.10 4.53
C PHE A 46 27.78 19.16 6.02
N ALA A 47 28.74 18.38 6.53
CA ALA A 47 29.13 18.40 7.93
C ALA A 47 29.72 19.77 8.32
N ALA A 48 30.58 20.33 7.52
CA ALA A 48 31.15 21.68 7.78
C ALA A 48 30.05 22.75 7.83
N GLY A 49 29.07 22.68 6.91
CA GLY A 49 27.89 23.56 6.95
C GLY A 49 27.06 23.38 8.22
N ALA A 50 26.84 22.13 8.66
CA ALA A 50 26.11 21.85 9.88
C ALA A 50 26.82 22.32 11.14
N VAL A 51 28.15 22.19 11.21
CA VAL A 51 28.96 22.67 12.32
C VAL A 51 28.91 24.19 12.43
N ILE A 52 28.98 24.92 11.31
CA ILE A 52 28.83 26.39 11.31
C ILE A 52 27.47 26.80 11.86
N ILE A 53 26.41 26.07 11.49
CA ILE A 53 25.04 26.33 12.02
C ILE A 53 24.97 26.00 13.51
N ASN A 54 25.64 24.93 13.95
CA ASN A 54 25.70 24.52 15.35
C ASN A 54 26.43 25.55 16.24
N ASP A 55 27.33 26.31 15.70
CA ASP A 55 28.00 27.41 16.41
C ASP A 55 27.05 28.55 16.81
N PHE A 56 26.05 28.80 15.94
CA PHE A 56 24.97 29.77 16.24
C PHE A 56 23.88 29.22 17.14
N VAL A 57 23.58 27.93 17.02
CA VAL A 57 22.53 27.26 17.77
C VAL A 57 23.03 25.90 18.25
N PRO A 58 23.67 25.85 19.43
CA PRO A 58 24.33 24.65 19.93
C PRO A 58 23.41 23.44 20.03
N ALA A 59 23.84 22.30 19.51
CA ALA A 59 23.06 21.03 19.52
C ALA A 59 22.83 20.50 20.96
N SER A 60 23.56 20.99 21.94
CA SER A 60 23.31 20.73 23.36
C SER A 60 21.95 21.29 23.83
N THR A 61 21.40 22.28 23.12
CA THR A 61 20.09 22.83 23.39
C THR A 61 18.99 22.07 22.63
N ILE A 62 17.78 22.06 23.17
CA ILE A 62 16.59 21.43 22.51
C ILE A 62 16.37 22.04 21.11
N ILE A 63 16.58 23.35 20.96
CA ILE A 63 16.43 24.04 19.69
C ILE A 63 17.52 23.61 18.70
N GLY A 64 18.78 23.56 19.15
CA GLY A 64 19.90 23.13 18.30
C GLY A 64 19.77 21.69 17.81
N PHE A 65 19.31 20.80 18.67
CA PHE A 65 19.04 19.42 18.26
C PHE A 65 17.88 19.31 17.27
N ALA A 66 16.82 20.08 17.45
CA ALA A 66 15.73 20.14 16.47
C ALA A 66 16.21 20.65 15.11
N VAL A 67 17.11 21.66 15.10
CA VAL A 67 17.77 22.16 13.89
C VAL A 67 18.64 21.08 13.24
N LEU A 68 19.39 20.32 14.02
CA LEU A 68 20.21 19.21 13.52
C LEU A 68 19.32 18.11 12.87
N ILE A 69 18.23 17.70 13.52
CA ILE A 69 17.29 16.74 12.94
C ILE A 69 16.70 17.32 11.65
N PHE A 70 16.36 18.59 11.62
CA PHE A 70 15.86 19.25 10.42
C PHE A 70 16.87 19.21 9.27
N LEU A 71 18.13 19.53 9.53
CA LEU A 71 19.22 19.49 8.54
C LEU A 71 19.44 18.07 7.99
N LEU A 72 19.51 17.09 8.87
CA LEU A 72 19.64 15.68 8.49
C LEU A 72 18.41 15.20 7.68
N THR A 73 17.20 15.62 8.06
CA THR A 73 15.97 15.30 7.34
C THR A 73 15.95 15.94 5.96
N ALA A 74 16.34 17.22 5.86
CA ALA A 74 16.46 17.93 4.59
C ALA A 74 17.50 17.24 3.67
N TYR A 75 18.63 16.83 4.21
CA TYR A 75 19.62 16.05 3.49
C TYR A 75 19.04 14.71 2.98
N GLY A 76 18.32 13.95 3.81
CA GLY A 76 17.69 12.69 3.44
C GLY A 76 16.62 12.85 2.35
N THR A 77 15.82 13.90 2.43
CA THR A 77 14.73 14.16 1.45
C THR A 77 15.25 14.75 0.14
N VAL A 78 16.10 15.78 0.20
CA VAL A 78 16.53 16.52 -0.99
C VAL A 78 17.70 15.82 -1.70
N ILE A 79 18.72 15.43 -0.96
CA ILE A 79 19.94 14.86 -1.54
C ILE A 79 19.80 13.35 -1.76
N CYS A 80 19.32 12.61 -0.75
CA CYS A 80 19.10 11.17 -0.89
C CYS A 80 17.81 10.84 -1.63
N ARG A 81 16.92 11.81 -1.90
CA ARG A 81 15.63 11.63 -2.55
C ARG A 81 14.80 10.52 -1.89
N ALA A 82 14.87 10.41 -0.59
CA ALA A 82 14.11 9.47 0.20
C ALA A 82 12.78 10.09 0.65
N GLY A 83 11.80 9.26 0.97
CA GLY A 83 10.52 9.74 1.50
C GLY A 83 10.71 10.48 2.84
N PHE A 84 9.97 11.57 3.04
CA PHE A 84 10.08 12.44 4.23
C PHE A 84 9.97 11.64 5.55
N LYS A 85 9.03 10.70 5.62
CA LYS A 85 8.79 9.87 6.82
C LYS A 85 10.02 9.03 7.22
N HIS A 86 10.70 8.43 6.24
CA HIS A 86 11.91 7.65 6.49
C HIS A 86 13.09 8.55 6.83
N SER A 87 13.21 9.69 6.15
CA SER A 87 14.29 10.64 6.37
C SER A 87 14.27 11.22 7.80
N ILE A 88 13.11 11.64 8.29
CA ILE A 88 12.98 12.19 9.65
C ILE A 88 13.23 11.13 10.73
N LEU A 89 12.75 9.88 10.51
CA LEU A 89 12.96 8.79 11.45
C LEU A 89 14.46 8.45 11.59
N TYR A 90 15.14 8.24 10.46
CA TYR A 90 16.56 7.90 10.49
C TYR A 90 17.45 9.07 10.90
N ALA A 91 17.04 10.32 10.62
CA ALA A 91 17.71 11.51 11.11
C ALA A 91 17.64 11.61 12.63
N ALA A 92 16.45 11.45 13.22
CA ALA A 92 16.28 11.45 14.67
C ALA A 92 17.06 10.30 15.32
N LEU A 93 17.04 9.11 14.72
CA LEU A 93 17.78 7.95 15.20
C LEU A 93 19.30 8.18 15.17
N ALA A 94 19.82 8.77 14.08
CA ALA A 94 21.23 9.06 13.96
C ALA A 94 21.72 10.06 15.02
N ALA A 95 20.99 11.15 15.18
CA ALA A 95 21.30 12.17 16.17
C ALA A 95 21.23 11.62 17.61
N GLU A 96 20.21 10.83 17.93
CA GLU A 96 20.00 10.27 19.26
C GLU A 96 21.06 9.23 19.65
N ILE A 97 21.43 8.32 18.74
CA ILE A 97 22.51 7.35 19.01
C ILE A 97 23.81 8.06 19.33
N MET A 98 24.13 9.13 18.58
CA MET A 98 25.37 9.87 18.81
C MET A 98 25.36 10.56 20.16
N LEU A 99 24.28 11.22 20.52
CA LEU A 99 24.14 11.89 21.81
C LEU A 99 24.25 10.89 22.98
N LEU A 100 23.59 9.74 22.90
CA LEU A 100 23.63 8.71 23.95
C LEU A 100 25.03 8.07 24.06
N CYS A 101 25.69 7.78 22.95
CA CYS A 101 27.05 7.22 22.95
C CYS A 101 28.06 8.20 23.51
N GLY A 102 27.98 9.49 23.16
CA GLY A 102 28.80 10.56 23.72
C GLY A 102 28.61 10.67 25.22
N GLY A 103 27.35 10.71 25.68
CA GLY A 103 27.05 10.77 27.12
C GLY A 103 27.56 9.56 27.92
N ILE A 104 27.45 8.34 27.36
CA ILE A 104 28.02 7.13 28.00
C ILE A 104 29.52 7.27 28.17
N VAL A 105 30.23 7.61 27.12
CA VAL A 105 31.70 7.70 27.15
C VAL A 105 32.17 8.80 28.06
N ASN A 106 31.56 10.00 27.96
CA ASN A 106 31.90 11.14 28.82
C ASN A 106 31.66 10.81 30.31
N SER A 107 30.50 10.19 30.63
CA SER A 107 30.21 9.77 32.01
C SER A 107 31.18 8.69 32.51
N MET A 108 31.63 7.77 31.64
CA MET A 108 32.62 6.74 32.00
C MET A 108 34.00 7.34 32.32
N ILE A 109 34.43 8.30 31.54
CA ILE A 109 35.74 8.96 31.74
C ILE A 109 35.71 9.86 32.98
N SER A 110 34.57 10.49 33.25
CA SER A 110 34.40 11.35 34.43
C SER A 110 34.20 10.57 35.75
N LEU A 111 33.90 9.28 35.69
CA LEU A 111 33.64 8.44 36.86
C LEU A 111 34.80 8.34 37.85
N PRO A 112 36.09 8.22 37.46
CA PRO A 112 37.22 8.21 38.36
C PRO A 112 37.68 9.58 38.89
N TYR A 113 37.11 10.70 38.39
CA TYR A 113 37.51 12.07 38.77
C TYR A 113 37.49 12.31 40.28
N PRO A 114 36.50 11.88 41.09
CA PRO A 114 36.49 12.09 42.53
C PRO A 114 37.63 11.37 43.28
N TRP A 115 38.22 10.34 42.69
CA TRP A 115 39.21 9.43 43.31
C TRP A 115 40.63 9.76 42.87
N LEU A 116 40.81 10.43 41.73
CA LEU A 116 42.11 10.76 41.09
C LEU A 116 42.18 12.20 40.56
N PRO A 117 41.91 13.22 41.41
CA PRO A 117 41.92 14.61 40.94
C PRO A 117 43.28 15.05 40.44
N ALA A 118 44.39 14.46 40.92
CA ALA A 118 45.74 14.77 40.46
C ALA A 118 46.09 14.26 39.05
N PHE A 119 45.31 13.35 38.49
CA PHE A 119 45.50 12.78 37.14
C PHE A 119 44.94 13.71 36.03
N PHE A 120 44.10 14.66 36.39
CA PHE A 120 43.44 15.59 35.48
C PHE A 120 43.99 17.01 35.54
N HIS A 121 45.34 17.19 35.60
CA HIS A 121 45.95 18.51 35.39
C HIS A 121 45.70 19.02 33.95
N GLU A 122 45.74 20.35 33.72
CA GLU A 122 45.35 21.02 32.47
C GLU A 122 45.90 20.38 31.18
N THR A 123 47.11 19.80 31.22
CA THR A 123 47.71 19.09 30.06
C THR A 123 47.12 17.70 29.83
N ASP A 124 46.63 17.07 30.87
CA ASP A 124 46.04 15.71 30.78
C ASP A 124 44.58 15.76 30.34
N ASN A 125 43.88 16.90 30.52
CA ASN A 125 42.54 17.11 30.03
C ASN A 125 42.43 16.98 28.50
N ILE A 126 43.48 17.38 27.75
CA ILE A 126 43.49 17.28 26.29
C ILE A 126 43.51 15.82 25.83
N ALA A 127 44.40 15.03 26.44
CA ALA A 127 44.48 13.59 26.11
C ALA A 127 43.19 12.86 26.48
N ALA A 128 42.60 13.17 27.63
CA ALA A 128 41.32 12.62 28.06
C ALA A 128 40.21 13.00 27.12
N MET A 129 40.15 14.24 26.65
CA MET A 129 39.18 14.74 25.69
C MET A 129 39.32 14.02 24.33
N LEU A 130 40.51 13.92 23.75
CA LEU A 130 40.73 13.21 22.50
C LEU A 130 40.41 11.71 22.60
N VAL A 131 40.73 11.09 23.74
CA VAL A 131 40.37 9.69 23.98
C VAL A 131 38.83 9.53 24.09
N SER A 132 38.16 10.48 24.76
CA SER A 132 36.69 10.50 24.87
C SER A 132 36.05 10.57 23.49
N GLU A 133 36.47 11.52 22.67
CA GLU A 133 35.94 11.71 21.32
C GLU A 133 36.17 10.48 20.43
N ALA A 134 37.38 9.93 20.44
CA ALA A 134 37.73 8.74 19.70
C ALA A 134 36.88 7.52 20.15
N ALA A 135 36.72 7.35 21.46
CA ALA A 135 35.89 6.27 22.01
C ALA A 135 34.40 6.43 21.67
N SER A 136 33.90 7.68 21.74
CA SER A 136 32.53 8.03 21.34
C SER A 136 32.25 7.68 19.86
N LEU A 137 33.16 8.07 18.96
CA LEU A 137 33.07 7.74 17.54
C LEU A 137 33.07 6.22 17.27
N VAL A 138 33.92 5.48 17.98
CA VAL A 138 33.99 4.03 17.87
C VAL A 138 32.67 3.39 18.34
N LEU A 139 32.15 3.79 19.50
CA LEU A 139 30.89 3.29 20.04
C LEU A 139 29.72 3.65 19.13
N THR A 140 29.64 4.89 18.69
CA THR A 140 28.60 5.37 17.72
C THR A 140 28.69 4.57 16.42
N GLY A 141 29.89 4.35 15.89
CA GLY A 141 30.09 3.57 14.66
C GLY A 141 29.63 2.11 14.82
N PHE A 142 29.92 1.51 15.98
CA PHE A 142 29.40 0.17 16.29
C PHE A 142 27.87 0.14 16.34
N CYS A 143 27.23 1.11 17.02
CA CYS A 143 25.76 1.22 17.09
C CYS A 143 25.16 1.45 15.70
N TYR A 144 25.72 2.34 14.89
CA TYR A 144 25.29 2.56 13.51
C TYR A 144 25.43 1.32 12.63
N TYR A 145 26.53 0.57 12.78
CA TYR A 145 26.71 -0.69 12.07
C TYR A 145 25.66 -1.72 12.48
N MET A 146 25.37 -1.84 13.77
CA MET A 146 24.34 -2.76 14.28
C MET A 146 22.95 -2.40 13.75
N VAL A 147 22.59 -1.13 13.79
CA VAL A 147 21.30 -0.65 13.23
C VAL A 147 21.24 -0.90 11.73
N TYR A 148 22.28 -0.53 10.98
CA TYR A 148 22.35 -0.78 9.55
C TYR A 148 22.21 -2.26 9.22
N ARG A 149 22.96 -3.15 9.88
CA ARG A 149 22.89 -4.60 9.67
C ARG A 149 21.52 -5.16 10.02
N TYR A 150 20.91 -4.63 11.07
CA TYR A 150 19.59 -5.07 11.51
C TYR A 150 18.50 -4.71 10.50
N PHE A 151 18.50 -3.51 9.96
CA PHE A 151 17.53 -3.07 8.95
C PHE A 151 17.86 -3.60 7.55
N SER A 152 19.13 -3.68 7.15
CA SER A 152 19.53 -4.13 5.81
C SER A 152 19.27 -5.63 5.58
N ARG A 153 19.14 -6.42 6.62
CA ARG A 153 18.91 -7.88 6.52
C ARG A 153 17.48 -8.25 6.11
N ASP A 154 16.53 -7.32 6.24
CA ASP A 154 15.12 -7.52 5.86
C ASP A 154 14.80 -7.04 4.43
N ASP A 155 15.76 -6.42 3.77
CA ASP A 155 15.61 -5.88 2.41
C ASP A 155 15.84 -6.94 1.29
N LEU A 156 15.58 -8.19 1.57
CA LEU A 156 15.45 -9.24 0.55
C LEU A 156 14.10 -9.17 -0.20
N ASP A 157 13.33 -8.10 0.01
CA ASP A 157 12.16 -7.84 -0.81
C ASP A 157 12.59 -7.30 -2.19
N PRO A 158 11.99 -7.82 -3.27
CA PRO A 158 12.27 -7.34 -4.62
C PRO A 158 11.99 -5.84 -4.71
N VAL A 159 12.83 -5.16 -5.49
CA VAL A 159 12.85 -3.71 -5.76
C VAL A 159 11.49 -3.16 -6.24
N ASP A 160 10.52 -4.01 -6.53
CA ASP A 160 9.21 -3.70 -7.10
C ASP A 160 8.03 -3.84 -6.11
N ALA A 161 8.27 -4.12 -4.83
CA ALA A 161 7.17 -4.00 -3.88
C ALA A 161 6.79 -2.51 -3.77
N PRO A 162 5.53 -2.11 -4.06
CA PRO A 162 5.10 -0.74 -3.88
C PRO A 162 5.49 -0.36 -2.45
N GLU A 163 6.22 0.76 -2.28
CA GLU A 163 6.56 1.30 -0.97
C GLU A 163 5.32 1.17 -0.09
N THR A 164 5.31 0.17 0.79
CA THR A 164 4.24 0.07 1.78
C THR A 164 4.43 1.29 2.64
N THR A 165 3.74 2.35 2.25
CA THR A 165 3.83 3.66 2.86
C THR A 165 3.55 3.44 4.33
N MET A 166 4.59 3.59 5.13
CA MET A 166 4.50 3.49 6.59
C MET A 166 3.28 4.29 7.04
N GLY A 167 2.30 3.59 7.59
CA GLY A 167 1.06 4.22 8.03
C GLY A 167 1.36 5.29 9.07
N MET A 168 0.56 6.37 9.11
CA MET A 168 0.75 7.45 10.07
C MET A 168 0.78 6.92 11.52
N GLN A 169 -0.04 5.94 11.84
CA GLN A 169 -0.07 5.28 13.15
C GLN A 169 1.24 4.56 13.49
N GLN A 170 1.84 3.88 12.53
CA GLN A 170 3.13 3.19 12.73
C GLN A 170 4.28 4.19 12.93
N MET A 171 4.25 5.31 12.21
CA MET A 171 5.22 6.39 12.37
C MET A 171 5.13 7.01 13.78
N VAL A 172 3.92 7.31 14.25
CA VAL A 172 3.69 7.89 15.57
C VAL A 172 4.16 6.96 16.68
N LEU A 173 3.89 5.66 16.55
CA LEU A 173 4.28 4.64 17.53
C LEU A 173 5.79 4.53 17.74
N ILE A 174 6.59 4.84 16.71
CA ILE A 174 8.06 4.81 16.82
C ILE A 174 8.60 6.18 17.23
N PHE A 175 8.03 7.24 16.65
CA PHE A 175 8.56 8.58 16.81
C PHE A 175 8.37 9.11 18.23
N ILE A 176 7.22 8.83 18.87
CA ILE A 176 6.94 9.27 20.24
C ILE A 176 7.97 8.72 21.25
N PRO A 177 8.27 7.41 21.30
CA PRO A 177 9.30 6.91 22.21
C PRO A 177 10.70 7.45 21.93
N ILE A 178 11.08 7.63 20.67
CA ILE A 178 12.37 8.24 20.30
C ILE A 178 12.40 9.70 20.81
N LEU A 179 11.34 10.45 20.61
CA LEU A 179 11.21 11.82 21.11
C LEU A 179 11.28 11.89 22.65
N MET A 180 10.68 10.92 23.34
CA MET A 180 10.77 10.85 24.81
C MET A 180 12.19 10.58 25.30
N ILE A 181 12.91 9.64 24.66
CA ILE A 181 14.31 9.37 24.98
C ILE A 181 15.13 10.61 24.72
N PHE A 182 14.89 11.29 23.61
CA PHE A 182 15.54 12.55 23.26
C PHE A 182 15.33 13.65 24.31
N ILE A 183 14.11 13.89 24.73
CA ILE A 183 13.82 14.91 25.79
C ILE A 183 14.55 14.55 27.07
N MET A 184 14.58 13.25 27.43
CA MET A 184 15.29 12.77 28.61
C MET A 184 16.80 12.98 28.48
N SER A 185 17.41 12.58 27.35
CA SER A 185 18.85 12.70 27.13
C SER A 185 19.29 14.16 27.02
N SER A 186 18.50 15.02 26.36
CA SER A 186 18.76 16.47 26.30
C SER A 186 18.69 17.12 27.70
N TYR A 187 17.78 16.69 28.55
CA TYR A 187 17.68 17.20 29.92
C TYR A 187 18.89 16.80 30.77
N ILE A 188 19.34 15.53 30.63
CA ILE A 188 20.55 15.05 31.30
C ILE A 188 21.79 15.82 30.82
N ASN A 189 21.90 16.05 29.51
CA ASN A 189 23.01 16.78 28.91
C ASN A 189 23.05 18.25 29.38
N ALA A 190 21.90 18.90 29.54
CA ALA A 190 21.80 20.23 30.09
C ALA A 190 22.27 20.29 31.55
N ILE A 191 21.90 19.32 32.39
CA ILE A 191 22.37 19.20 33.77
C ILE A 191 23.89 18.99 33.81
N GLU A 192 24.43 18.14 32.94
CA GLU A 192 25.86 17.88 32.86
C GLU A 192 26.65 19.13 32.44
N TYR A 193 26.13 19.91 31.50
CA TYR A 193 26.71 21.17 31.05
C TYR A 193 26.74 22.22 32.18
N ASP A 194 25.63 22.43 32.88
CA ASP A 194 25.57 23.36 34.00
C ASP A 194 26.52 22.95 35.14
N PHE A 195 26.68 21.67 35.36
CA PHE A 195 27.59 21.10 36.33
C PHE A 195 29.06 21.38 35.97
N GLN A 196 29.47 21.17 34.72
CA GLN A 196 30.87 21.49 34.29
C GLN A 196 31.15 22.98 34.36
N PHE A 197 30.16 23.82 34.08
CA PHE A 197 30.30 25.27 34.18
C PHE A 197 30.41 25.76 35.63
N GLU A 198 29.64 25.19 36.56
CA GLU A 198 29.73 25.55 38.00
C GLU A 198 31.05 25.13 38.62
N ILE A 199 31.68 24.05 38.23
CA ILE A 199 33.00 23.63 38.68
C ILE A 199 34.06 24.63 38.19
N SER A 200 33.91 25.19 36.99
CA SER A 200 34.86 26.15 36.42
C SER A 200 34.81 27.54 37.08
N VAL A 201 33.75 27.89 37.80
CA VAL A 201 33.51 29.23 38.41
C VAL A 201 33.74 29.27 39.91
N ASP A 202 34.50 28.36 40.50
CA ASP A 202 34.96 28.36 41.90
C ASP A 202 33.87 28.67 42.97
N LYS A 203 32.64 28.22 42.71
CA LYS A 203 31.59 28.17 43.70
C LYS A 203 31.68 26.82 44.37
N GLY A 204 31.92 26.80 45.69
CA GLY A 204 32.18 25.64 46.54
C GLY A 204 31.25 24.42 46.21
N PRO A 205 31.50 23.24 46.81
CA PRO A 205 30.89 21.98 46.37
C PRO A 205 29.39 22.12 46.30
N ALA A 206 28.88 22.33 45.09
CA ALA A 206 27.46 22.25 44.82
C ALA A 206 27.00 20.84 45.15
N GLU A 207 25.90 20.68 45.90
CA GLU A 207 25.26 19.39 46.13
C GLU A 207 24.83 18.87 44.74
N HIS A 208 25.58 17.89 44.24
CA HIS A 208 25.35 17.32 42.91
C HIS A 208 24.01 16.59 42.85
N PHE A 209 23.10 17.05 42.02
CA PHE A 209 21.80 16.39 41.80
C PHE A 209 21.95 14.94 41.30
N PHE A 210 22.99 14.66 40.50
CA PHE A 210 23.28 13.31 39.99
C PHE A 210 24.78 13.02 40.03
N SER A 211 25.16 11.83 40.48
CA SER A 211 26.51 11.34 40.34
C SER A 211 26.78 10.88 38.88
N HIS A 212 28.06 10.92 38.44
CA HIS A 212 28.45 10.39 37.12
C HIS A 212 27.97 8.97 36.87
N GLY A 213 27.88 8.13 37.91
CA GLY A 213 27.32 6.78 37.82
C GLY A 213 25.83 6.76 37.52
N GLN A 214 25.07 7.70 38.04
CA GLN A 214 23.63 7.83 37.72
C GLN A 214 23.43 8.33 36.28
N MET A 215 24.22 9.30 35.84
CA MET A 215 24.23 9.79 34.45
C MET A 215 24.57 8.65 33.48
N LEU A 216 25.63 7.90 33.75
CA LEU A 216 26.02 6.74 32.97
C LEU A 216 24.88 5.71 32.86
N SER A 217 24.21 5.41 33.97
CA SER A 217 23.08 4.48 33.98
C SER A 217 21.90 4.97 33.14
N MET A 218 21.61 6.28 33.17
CA MET A 218 20.53 6.90 32.39
C MET A 218 20.82 6.86 30.87
N TYR A 219 22.03 7.24 30.44
CA TYR A 219 22.42 7.14 29.02
C TYR A 219 22.42 5.71 28.53
N PHE A 220 22.90 4.74 29.35
CA PHE A 220 22.88 3.33 28.99
C PHE A 220 21.43 2.79 28.88
N LEU A 221 20.53 3.15 29.81
CA LEU A 221 19.12 2.82 29.74
C LEU A 221 18.45 3.45 28.50
N GLY A 222 18.80 4.69 28.18
CA GLY A 222 18.33 5.36 26.97
C GLY A 222 18.73 4.58 25.70
N LEU A 223 19.98 4.20 25.59
CA LEU A 223 20.48 3.41 24.46
C LEU A 223 19.84 2.03 24.39
N ALA A 224 19.71 1.33 25.52
CA ALA A 224 19.03 0.03 25.59
C ALA A 224 17.55 0.16 25.19
N SER A 225 16.85 1.20 25.67
CA SER A 225 15.46 1.49 25.31
C SER A 225 15.30 1.73 23.82
N LEU A 226 16.23 2.48 23.21
CA LEU A 226 16.22 2.74 21.77
C LEU A 226 16.33 1.43 20.97
N PHE A 227 17.25 0.54 21.33
CA PHE A 227 17.38 -0.77 20.70
C PHE A 227 16.14 -1.64 20.91
N CYS A 228 15.54 -1.63 22.10
CA CYS A 228 14.29 -2.34 22.37
C CYS A 228 13.14 -1.84 21.49
N ILE A 229 13.02 -0.51 21.29
CA ILE A 229 12.02 0.09 20.42
C ILE A 229 12.23 -0.37 18.97
N LEU A 230 13.46 -0.31 18.47
CA LEU A 230 13.79 -0.75 17.12
C LEU A 230 13.50 -2.24 16.91
N PHE A 231 13.85 -3.07 17.89
CA PHE A 231 13.56 -4.51 17.86
C PHE A 231 12.05 -4.78 17.85
N SER A 232 11.31 -4.13 18.74
CA SER A 232 9.85 -4.26 18.85
C SER A 232 9.15 -3.81 17.58
N TYR A 233 9.60 -2.70 16.99
CA TYR A 233 9.08 -2.19 15.74
C TYR A 233 9.26 -3.20 14.59
N LYS A 234 10.47 -3.75 14.45
CA LYS A 234 10.74 -4.75 13.41
C LYS A 234 9.83 -5.97 13.58
N LYS A 235 9.68 -6.47 14.80
CA LYS A 235 8.82 -7.61 15.10
C LYS A 235 7.34 -7.31 14.82
N LEU A 236 6.89 -6.11 15.17
CA LEU A 236 5.54 -5.65 14.89
C LEU A 236 5.28 -5.55 13.37
N ARG A 237 6.22 -4.98 12.62
CA ARG A 237 6.14 -4.91 11.14
C ARG A 237 6.06 -6.30 10.50
N GLN A 238 6.86 -7.25 10.96
CA GLN A 238 6.81 -8.65 10.49
C GLN A 238 5.46 -9.31 10.83
N SER A 239 4.92 -9.07 12.02
CA SER A 239 3.61 -9.59 12.42
C SER A 239 2.48 -9.04 11.56
N PHE A 240 2.48 -7.73 11.27
CA PHE A 240 1.48 -7.14 10.38
C PHE A 240 1.57 -7.67 8.94
N ARG A 241 2.80 -7.85 8.43
CA ARG A 241 3.00 -8.43 7.09
C ARG A 241 2.44 -9.85 7.02
N LEU A 242 2.77 -10.71 8.00
CA LEU A 242 2.24 -12.07 8.10
C LEU A 242 0.71 -12.09 8.21
N SER A 243 0.13 -11.22 9.02
CA SER A 243 -1.33 -11.12 9.15
C SER A 243 -2.01 -10.73 7.84
N THR A 244 -1.41 -9.80 7.07
CA THR A 244 -1.92 -9.40 5.76
C THR A 244 -1.82 -10.54 4.75
N GLU A 245 -0.72 -11.29 4.76
CA GLU A 245 -0.50 -12.44 3.88
C GLU A 245 -1.49 -13.57 4.18
N ILE A 246 -1.72 -13.88 5.47
CA ILE A 246 -2.72 -14.85 5.90
C ILE A 246 -4.12 -14.43 5.43
N SER A 247 -4.50 -13.17 5.64
CA SER A 247 -5.82 -12.67 5.20
C SER A 247 -6.01 -12.76 3.67
N LEU A 248 -4.94 -12.52 2.90
CA LEU A 248 -4.97 -12.67 1.44
C LEU A 248 -5.15 -14.14 1.03
N LEU A 249 -4.43 -15.05 1.70
CA LEU A 249 -4.55 -16.50 1.45
C LEU A 249 -5.95 -17.01 1.79
N GLU A 250 -6.54 -16.58 2.91
CA GLU A 250 -7.91 -16.92 3.29
C GLU A 250 -8.94 -16.43 2.25
N GLN A 251 -8.74 -15.22 1.72
CA GLN A 251 -9.58 -14.69 0.66
C GLN A 251 -9.47 -15.50 -0.65
N GLN A 252 -8.24 -15.92 -1.01
CA GLN A 252 -8.00 -16.77 -2.18
C GLN A 252 -8.63 -18.16 -2.00
N GLU A 253 -8.50 -18.75 -0.82
CA GLU A 253 -9.12 -20.04 -0.49
C GLU A 253 -10.65 -19.96 -0.60
N HIS A 254 -11.26 -18.91 -0.04
CA HIS A 254 -12.69 -18.70 -0.14
C HIS A 254 -13.17 -18.57 -1.60
N SER A 255 -12.44 -17.80 -2.41
CA SER A 255 -12.74 -17.63 -3.84
C SER A 255 -12.60 -18.94 -4.61
N LEU A 256 -11.58 -19.74 -4.30
CA LEU A 256 -11.38 -21.06 -4.92
C LEU A 256 -12.51 -22.03 -4.56
N ASN A 257 -12.93 -22.05 -3.30
CA ASN A 257 -14.02 -22.90 -2.84
C ASN A 257 -15.36 -22.53 -3.53
N GLN A 258 -15.63 -21.24 -3.71
CA GLN A 258 -16.79 -20.79 -4.49
C GLN A 258 -16.72 -21.28 -5.94
N TYR A 259 -15.55 -21.15 -6.58
CA TYR A 259 -15.35 -21.63 -7.95
C TYR A 259 -15.59 -23.15 -8.07
N VAL A 260 -15.08 -23.94 -7.10
CA VAL A 260 -15.28 -25.39 -7.07
C VAL A 260 -16.76 -25.75 -6.92
N GLU A 261 -17.50 -25.07 -6.05
CA GLU A 261 -18.94 -25.32 -5.89
C GLU A 261 -19.75 -24.95 -7.15
N GLU A 262 -19.42 -23.83 -7.80
CA GLU A 262 -20.03 -23.48 -9.08
C GLU A 262 -19.72 -24.51 -10.17
N ALA A 263 -18.46 -24.96 -10.26
CA ALA A 263 -18.07 -25.99 -11.22
C ALA A 263 -18.78 -27.30 -10.98
N LYS A 264 -18.96 -27.71 -9.71
CA LYS A 264 -19.71 -28.91 -9.33
C LYS A 264 -21.19 -28.80 -9.72
N THR A 265 -21.81 -27.66 -9.43
CA THR A 265 -23.21 -27.42 -9.83
C THR A 265 -23.38 -27.54 -11.34
N ARG A 266 -22.54 -26.90 -12.14
CA ARG A 266 -22.56 -26.99 -13.61
C ARG A 266 -22.33 -28.43 -14.10
N TYR A 267 -21.44 -29.16 -13.43
CA TYR A 267 -21.18 -30.56 -13.76
C TYR A 267 -22.42 -31.42 -13.50
N ASP A 268 -23.10 -31.24 -12.36
CA ASP A 268 -24.30 -31.98 -12.01
C ASP A 268 -25.49 -31.65 -12.96
N GLU A 269 -25.65 -30.36 -13.33
CA GLU A 269 -26.62 -29.92 -14.35
C GLU A 269 -26.32 -30.57 -15.71
N THR A 270 -25.07 -30.59 -16.15
CA THR A 270 -24.65 -31.24 -17.41
C THR A 270 -24.89 -32.76 -17.38
N LYS A 271 -24.65 -33.39 -16.23
CA LYS A 271 -24.89 -34.81 -16.01
C LYS A 271 -26.40 -35.15 -16.11
N SER A 272 -27.25 -34.31 -15.49
CA SER A 272 -28.70 -34.45 -15.59
C SER A 272 -29.19 -34.30 -17.03
N LEU A 273 -28.76 -33.22 -17.71
CA LEU A 273 -29.10 -32.99 -19.11
C LEU A 273 -28.70 -34.16 -20.02
N ARG A 274 -27.52 -34.72 -19.83
CA ARG A 274 -27.05 -35.89 -20.59
C ARG A 274 -27.91 -37.13 -20.33
N HIS A 275 -28.38 -37.33 -19.10
CA HIS A 275 -29.26 -38.41 -18.73
C HIS A 275 -30.63 -38.24 -19.44
N ASP A 276 -31.19 -37.03 -19.44
CA ASP A 276 -32.48 -36.73 -20.04
C ASP A 276 -32.45 -36.88 -21.58
N ILE A 277 -31.39 -36.38 -22.22
CA ILE A 277 -31.18 -36.61 -23.66
C ILE A 277 -31.09 -38.09 -23.99
N ARG A 278 -30.39 -38.91 -23.19
CA ARG A 278 -30.33 -40.36 -23.40
C ARG A 278 -31.71 -41.02 -23.29
N ASN A 279 -32.52 -40.57 -22.34
CA ASN A 279 -33.89 -41.10 -22.17
C ASN A 279 -34.79 -40.76 -23.38
N HIS A 280 -34.70 -39.52 -23.88
CA HIS A 280 -35.42 -39.10 -25.08
C HIS A 280 -35.00 -39.91 -26.32
N ILE A 281 -33.70 -40.08 -26.54
CA ILE A 281 -33.15 -40.88 -27.64
C ILE A 281 -33.60 -42.35 -27.52
N ALA A 282 -33.56 -42.92 -26.30
CA ALA A 282 -34.00 -44.30 -26.08
C ALA A 282 -35.49 -44.51 -26.38
N LEU A 283 -36.33 -43.53 -26.04
CA LEU A 283 -37.77 -43.58 -26.34
C LEU A 283 -38.03 -43.50 -27.83
N VAL A 284 -37.44 -42.57 -28.55
CA VAL A 284 -37.54 -42.46 -30.02
C VAL A 284 -37.09 -43.77 -30.69
N LYS A 285 -35.92 -44.31 -30.25
CA LYS A 285 -35.43 -45.59 -30.77
C LYS A 285 -36.44 -46.75 -30.57
N LYS A 286 -37.07 -46.83 -29.40
CA LYS A 286 -38.06 -47.84 -29.06
C LYS A 286 -39.32 -47.69 -29.91
N LEU A 287 -39.81 -46.46 -30.15
CA LEU A 287 -40.96 -46.21 -31.05
C LEU A 287 -40.65 -46.67 -32.49
N LEU A 288 -39.47 -46.36 -33.01
CA LEU A 288 -39.05 -46.79 -34.35
C LEU A 288 -38.92 -48.33 -34.46
N GLN A 289 -38.34 -48.99 -33.44
CA GLN A 289 -38.24 -50.46 -33.41
C GLN A 289 -39.53 -51.15 -33.38
N ASN A 290 -40.59 -50.54 -32.82
CA ASN A 290 -41.93 -51.07 -32.75
C ASN A 290 -42.77 -50.72 -33.99
N GLY A 291 -42.24 -50.14 -35.05
CA GLY A 291 -42.90 -49.74 -36.26
C GLY A 291 -43.84 -48.53 -36.12
N LYS A 292 -43.75 -47.79 -35.00
CA LYS A 292 -44.56 -46.62 -34.68
C LYS A 292 -43.95 -45.33 -35.18
N LEU A 293 -43.88 -45.19 -36.52
CA LEU A 293 -43.12 -44.04 -37.12
C LEU A 293 -43.80 -42.70 -36.86
N GLU A 294 -45.17 -42.64 -37.00
CA GLU A 294 -45.88 -41.37 -36.75
C GLU A 294 -45.79 -40.91 -35.31
N GLU A 295 -45.88 -41.83 -34.32
CA GLU A 295 -45.69 -41.49 -32.91
C GLU A 295 -44.23 -40.97 -32.64
N ALA A 296 -43.23 -41.53 -33.32
CA ALA A 296 -41.85 -41.07 -33.17
C ALA A 296 -41.65 -39.70 -33.78
N ILE A 297 -42.24 -39.34 -34.88
CA ILE A 297 -42.21 -38.04 -35.53
C ILE A 297 -42.85 -36.99 -34.62
N THR A 298 -44.11 -37.26 -34.18
CA THR A 298 -44.81 -36.34 -33.25
C THR A 298 -44.02 -36.08 -31.99
N TYR A 299 -43.38 -37.11 -31.42
CA TYR A 299 -42.58 -36.95 -30.22
C TYR A 299 -41.30 -36.08 -30.46
N MET A 300 -40.67 -36.18 -31.63
CA MET A 300 -39.55 -35.31 -32.02
C MET A 300 -39.99 -33.87 -32.24
N GLU A 301 -41.17 -33.67 -32.86
CA GLU A 301 -41.79 -32.35 -33.02
C GLU A 301 -42.10 -31.69 -31.67
N ASP A 302 -42.66 -32.47 -30.72
CA ASP A 302 -42.90 -32.01 -29.34
C ASP A 302 -41.60 -31.61 -28.62
N LEU A 303 -40.48 -32.35 -28.83
CA LEU A 303 -39.19 -32.02 -28.28
C LEU A 303 -38.57 -30.74 -28.88
N ASP A 304 -38.75 -30.56 -30.19
CA ASP A 304 -38.30 -29.37 -30.89
C ASP A 304 -39.07 -28.12 -30.42
N ASP A 305 -40.41 -28.24 -30.31
CA ASP A 305 -41.29 -27.23 -29.73
C ASP A 305 -40.90 -26.85 -28.27
N MET A 306 -40.53 -27.86 -27.48
CA MET A 306 -40.05 -27.61 -26.11
C MET A 306 -38.70 -26.86 -26.09
N ALA A 307 -37.78 -27.22 -26.99
CA ALA A 307 -36.49 -26.54 -27.11
C ALA A 307 -36.67 -25.11 -27.63
N GLU A 308 -37.57 -24.87 -28.58
CA GLU A 308 -37.90 -23.56 -29.10
C GLU A 308 -38.57 -22.64 -28.05
N LYS A 309 -39.46 -23.19 -27.22
CA LYS A 309 -40.09 -22.44 -26.11
C LYS A 309 -39.11 -22.07 -24.99
N MET A 310 -37.98 -22.79 -24.86
CA MET A 310 -36.94 -22.51 -23.90
C MET A 310 -35.93 -21.43 -24.37
N SER A 311 -35.92 -21.11 -25.67
CA SER A 311 -35.06 -20.08 -26.22
C SER A 311 -35.86 -18.89 -26.75
N PHE A 312 -35.37 -17.69 -26.54
CA PHE A 312 -35.88 -16.49 -27.19
C PHE A 312 -35.01 -16.22 -28.43
N PRO A 313 -35.60 -16.19 -29.64
CA PRO A 313 -34.83 -15.90 -30.83
C PRO A 313 -34.30 -14.47 -30.76
N CYS A 314 -32.99 -14.32 -30.52
CA CYS A 314 -32.28 -13.08 -30.53
C CYS A 314 -31.23 -13.15 -31.61
N SER A 315 -31.20 -12.16 -32.50
CA SER A 315 -30.20 -12.05 -33.56
C SER A 315 -29.51 -10.71 -33.43
N THR A 316 -28.39 -10.70 -32.71
CA THR A 316 -27.54 -9.49 -32.49
C THR A 316 -26.40 -9.37 -33.50
N ASN A 317 -26.27 -10.30 -34.43
CA ASN A 317 -25.14 -10.47 -35.34
C ASN A 317 -23.82 -10.92 -34.64
N ASN A 318 -23.91 -11.34 -33.37
CA ASN A 318 -22.79 -11.93 -32.60
C ASN A 318 -23.26 -13.23 -31.92
N PRO A 319 -22.76 -14.41 -32.33
CA PRO A 319 -23.23 -15.69 -31.82
C PRO A 319 -23.12 -15.88 -30.31
N VAL A 320 -22.07 -15.31 -29.71
CA VAL A 320 -21.85 -15.41 -28.25
C VAL A 320 -22.89 -14.60 -27.49
N VAL A 321 -23.19 -13.39 -27.99
CA VAL A 321 -24.22 -12.52 -27.41
C VAL A 321 -25.62 -13.08 -27.64
N ASP A 322 -25.89 -13.66 -28.81
CA ASP A 322 -27.18 -14.32 -29.15
C ASP A 322 -27.53 -15.40 -28.14
N ILE A 323 -26.57 -16.27 -27.82
CA ILE A 323 -26.74 -17.33 -26.81
C ILE A 323 -27.05 -16.73 -25.42
N LEU A 324 -26.27 -15.73 -24.98
CA LEU A 324 -26.45 -15.12 -23.68
C LEU A 324 -27.82 -14.43 -23.55
N VAL A 325 -28.12 -13.54 -24.51
CA VAL A 325 -29.33 -12.72 -24.48
C VAL A 325 -30.57 -13.58 -24.69
N GLY A 326 -30.53 -14.52 -25.66
CA GLY A 326 -31.59 -15.47 -25.92
C GLY A 326 -31.94 -16.30 -24.68
N ASN A 327 -30.94 -16.80 -23.96
CA ASN A 327 -31.14 -17.54 -22.72
C ASN A 327 -31.79 -16.68 -21.62
N LYS A 328 -31.27 -15.47 -21.37
CA LYS A 328 -31.77 -14.55 -20.33
C LYS A 328 -33.21 -14.09 -20.65
N LEU A 329 -33.47 -13.70 -21.88
CA LEU A 329 -34.83 -13.30 -22.31
C LEU A 329 -35.81 -14.47 -22.37
N GLY A 330 -35.36 -15.68 -22.72
CA GLY A 330 -36.12 -16.90 -22.63
C GLY A 330 -36.60 -17.18 -21.20
N ILE A 331 -35.72 -17.06 -20.22
CA ILE A 331 -36.06 -17.15 -18.80
C ILE A 331 -37.11 -16.09 -18.41
N ALA A 332 -36.91 -14.84 -18.83
CA ALA A 332 -37.87 -13.77 -18.55
C ALA A 332 -39.26 -14.07 -19.15
N LYS A 333 -39.30 -14.54 -20.40
CA LYS A 333 -40.53 -14.92 -21.10
C LYS A 333 -41.25 -16.07 -20.39
N SER A 334 -40.52 -17.09 -19.91
CA SER A 334 -41.11 -18.21 -19.16
C SER A 334 -41.72 -17.77 -17.81
N MET A 335 -41.31 -16.63 -17.28
CA MET A 335 -41.90 -16.00 -16.09
C MET A 335 -43.10 -15.09 -16.41
N GLY A 336 -43.58 -15.06 -17.66
CA GLY A 336 -44.69 -14.22 -18.09
C GLY A 336 -44.35 -12.74 -18.26
N ILE A 337 -43.07 -12.41 -18.49
CA ILE A 337 -42.60 -11.05 -18.77
C ILE A 337 -42.62 -10.85 -20.28
N ASP A 338 -43.21 -9.76 -20.74
CA ASP A 338 -43.15 -9.35 -22.15
C ASP A 338 -41.73 -8.91 -22.49
N VAL A 339 -41.13 -9.50 -23.55
CA VAL A 339 -39.72 -9.27 -23.89
C VAL A 339 -39.58 -8.88 -25.35
N ASP A 340 -38.78 -7.86 -25.61
CA ASP A 340 -38.44 -7.42 -26.96
C ASP A 340 -36.92 -7.17 -27.06
N CYS A 341 -36.32 -7.58 -28.20
CA CYS A 341 -34.90 -7.45 -28.45
C CYS A 341 -34.61 -6.91 -29.86
N SER A 342 -34.14 -5.70 -29.94
CA SER A 342 -33.72 -5.02 -31.17
C SER A 342 -32.27 -4.57 -31.10
N LEU A 343 -31.41 -5.41 -30.51
CA LEU A 343 -29.98 -5.17 -30.37
C LEU A 343 -29.24 -5.64 -31.64
N LEU A 344 -28.52 -4.75 -32.30
CA LEU A 344 -27.68 -5.07 -33.45
C LEU A 344 -26.25 -4.63 -33.18
N LEU A 345 -25.32 -5.59 -33.22
CA LEU A 345 -23.92 -5.37 -32.98
C LEU A 345 -23.13 -5.35 -34.29
N PRO A 346 -22.11 -4.51 -34.42
CA PRO A 346 -21.21 -4.59 -35.57
C PRO A 346 -20.33 -5.83 -35.47
N TYR A 347 -20.03 -6.45 -36.59
CA TYR A 347 -19.07 -7.54 -36.65
C TYR A 347 -18.06 -7.30 -37.78
N PRO A 348 -16.75 -7.20 -37.47
CA PRO A 348 -16.13 -7.27 -36.16
C PRO A 348 -16.44 -6.02 -35.32
N CYS A 349 -16.71 -6.23 -34.02
CA CYS A 349 -16.86 -5.18 -33.05
C CYS A 349 -15.49 -4.94 -32.39
N GLY A 350 -15.01 -3.72 -32.33
CA GLY A 350 -13.77 -3.39 -31.61
C GLY A 350 -13.81 -3.59 -30.08
N ILE A 351 -14.91 -4.17 -29.60
CA ILE A 351 -15.17 -4.51 -28.20
C ILE A 351 -15.11 -6.03 -28.07
N ARG A 352 -14.44 -6.54 -27.02
CA ARG A 352 -14.37 -7.99 -26.77
C ARG A 352 -15.75 -8.54 -26.41
N ASP A 353 -16.11 -9.69 -26.96
CA ASP A 353 -17.38 -10.35 -26.68
C ASP A 353 -17.66 -10.53 -25.20
N ILE A 354 -16.63 -10.89 -24.42
CA ILE A 354 -16.76 -11.07 -22.97
C ILE A 354 -17.19 -9.77 -22.25
N ASP A 355 -16.72 -8.62 -22.71
CA ASP A 355 -17.06 -7.32 -22.10
C ASP A 355 -18.51 -6.94 -22.44
N ILE A 356 -18.97 -7.20 -23.67
CA ILE A 356 -20.38 -7.05 -24.06
C ILE A 356 -21.27 -7.97 -23.22
N CYS A 357 -20.86 -9.22 -23.08
CA CYS A 357 -21.56 -10.20 -22.26
C CYS A 357 -21.66 -9.78 -20.78
N ILE A 358 -20.60 -9.19 -20.22
CA ILE A 358 -20.63 -8.64 -18.85
C ILE A 358 -21.66 -7.52 -18.73
N VAL A 359 -21.73 -6.61 -19.70
CA VAL A 359 -22.69 -5.51 -19.70
C VAL A 359 -24.13 -6.06 -19.77
N LEU A 360 -24.42 -6.88 -20.79
CA LEU A 360 -25.76 -7.39 -21.03
C LEU A 360 -26.23 -8.35 -19.93
N SER A 361 -25.37 -9.25 -19.44
CA SER A 361 -25.73 -10.14 -18.33
C SER A 361 -26.12 -9.39 -17.07
N ASN A 362 -25.28 -8.43 -16.64
CA ASN A 362 -25.57 -7.65 -15.44
C ASN A 362 -26.81 -6.76 -15.59
N ALA A 363 -27.02 -6.19 -16.78
CA ALA A 363 -28.18 -5.35 -17.06
C ALA A 363 -29.48 -6.17 -17.07
N LEU A 364 -29.49 -7.34 -17.77
CA LEU A 364 -30.64 -8.22 -17.85
C LEU A 364 -30.96 -8.90 -16.51
N ASP A 365 -29.94 -9.30 -15.72
CA ASP A 365 -30.20 -9.85 -14.39
C ASP A 365 -30.86 -8.81 -13.48
N ASN A 366 -30.43 -7.56 -13.54
CA ASN A 366 -31.07 -6.45 -12.81
C ASN A 366 -32.52 -6.23 -13.28
N ALA A 367 -32.75 -6.24 -14.58
CA ALA A 367 -34.09 -6.05 -15.16
C ALA A 367 -35.03 -7.18 -14.74
N ILE A 368 -34.62 -8.44 -14.89
CA ILE A 368 -35.39 -9.63 -14.50
C ILE A 368 -35.73 -9.60 -13.00
N HIS A 369 -34.73 -9.27 -12.18
CA HIS A 369 -34.91 -9.18 -10.72
C HIS A 369 -35.91 -8.07 -10.34
N ALA A 370 -35.83 -6.92 -10.98
CA ALA A 370 -36.72 -5.78 -10.73
C ALA A 370 -38.17 -6.14 -11.11
N VAL A 371 -38.39 -6.73 -12.30
CA VAL A 371 -39.72 -7.08 -12.82
C VAL A 371 -40.34 -8.23 -12.06
N LYS A 372 -39.53 -9.22 -11.60
CA LYS A 372 -40.02 -10.35 -10.78
C LYS A 372 -40.66 -9.87 -9.48
N ASN A 373 -40.16 -8.81 -8.88
CA ASN A 373 -40.63 -8.28 -7.60
C ASN A 373 -41.81 -7.31 -7.73
N LEU A 374 -42.37 -7.10 -8.95
CA LEU A 374 -43.55 -6.26 -9.18
C LEU A 374 -44.82 -6.97 -8.74
N GLY A 375 -45.70 -6.21 -8.09
CA GLY A 375 -47.04 -6.70 -7.67
C GLY A 375 -47.95 -7.07 -8.82
N ALA A 376 -49.06 -7.77 -8.51
CA ALA A 376 -50.09 -8.08 -9.47
C ALA A 376 -50.77 -6.78 -9.99
N GLY A 377 -50.97 -6.67 -11.30
CA GLY A 377 -51.65 -5.53 -11.93
C GLY A 377 -50.71 -4.50 -12.60
N ILE A 378 -49.40 -4.70 -12.54
CA ILE A 378 -48.43 -3.88 -13.27
C ILE A 378 -47.97 -4.66 -14.50
N GLU A 379 -47.95 -4.00 -15.65
CA GLU A 379 -47.45 -4.59 -16.90
C GLU A 379 -45.95 -4.88 -16.75
N LYS A 380 -45.58 -6.15 -16.99
CA LYS A 380 -44.22 -6.65 -16.83
C LYS A 380 -43.56 -6.75 -18.19
N TYR A 381 -42.57 -5.91 -18.45
CA TYR A 381 -41.82 -5.96 -19.70
C TYR A 381 -40.32 -5.68 -19.51
N ILE A 382 -39.53 -6.20 -20.46
CA ILE A 382 -38.11 -5.90 -20.64
C ILE A 382 -37.88 -5.69 -22.11
N ARG A 383 -37.27 -4.53 -22.45
CA ARG A 383 -36.87 -4.17 -23.80
C ARG A 383 -35.37 -3.96 -23.87
N VAL A 384 -34.73 -4.55 -24.86
CA VAL A 384 -33.31 -4.42 -25.13
C VAL A 384 -33.14 -3.83 -26.51
N SER A 385 -32.49 -2.73 -26.62
CA SER A 385 -32.18 -2.11 -27.91
C SER A 385 -30.71 -1.71 -27.98
N GLY A 386 -30.17 -1.65 -29.19
CA GLY A 386 -28.83 -1.16 -29.42
C GLY A 386 -28.63 -0.70 -30.85
N ARG A 387 -27.95 0.40 -30.99
CA ARG A 387 -27.67 0.99 -32.30
C ARG A 387 -26.25 1.57 -32.33
N ILE A 388 -25.70 1.59 -33.53
CA ILE A 388 -24.42 2.23 -33.82
C ILE A 388 -24.70 3.62 -34.35
N GLN A 389 -23.98 4.61 -33.80
CA GLN A 389 -24.02 5.99 -34.31
C GLN A 389 -22.59 6.53 -34.38
N GLY A 390 -22.02 6.57 -35.58
CA GLY A 390 -20.61 6.88 -35.78
C GLY A 390 -19.72 5.83 -35.08
N ASP A 391 -18.83 6.28 -34.25
CA ASP A 391 -17.89 5.42 -33.48
C ASP A 391 -18.47 4.96 -32.13
N PHE A 392 -19.78 5.11 -31.93
CA PHE A 392 -20.42 4.79 -30.66
C PHE A 392 -21.40 3.62 -30.82
N LEU A 393 -21.27 2.62 -29.95
CA LEU A 393 -22.29 1.65 -29.67
C LEU A 393 -23.14 2.11 -28.50
N MET A 394 -24.41 2.40 -28.76
CA MET A 394 -25.38 2.81 -27.75
C MET A 394 -26.27 1.61 -27.46
N MET A 395 -26.30 1.15 -26.22
CA MET A 395 -27.18 0.09 -25.74
C MET A 395 -28.14 0.66 -24.71
N GLU A 396 -29.43 0.27 -24.82
CA GLU A 396 -30.46 0.67 -23.90
C GLU A 396 -31.21 -0.56 -23.42
N ILE A 397 -31.32 -0.70 -22.10
CA ILE A 397 -32.11 -1.76 -21.45
C ILE A 397 -33.16 -1.09 -20.60
N GLN A 398 -34.42 -1.32 -20.99
CA GLN A 398 -35.58 -0.75 -20.34
C GLN A 398 -36.40 -1.83 -19.68
N ASN A 399 -36.91 -1.59 -18.48
CA ASN A 399 -37.81 -2.53 -17.80
C ASN A 399 -38.83 -1.79 -16.93
N SER A 400 -39.98 -2.45 -16.71
CA SER A 400 -40.93 -1.99 -15.71
C SER A 400 -40.33 -2.02 -14.32
N PHE A 401 -40.59 -0.96 -13.55
CA PHE A 401 -40.00 -0.72 -12.25
C PHE A 401 -41.03 -0.08 -11.30
N HIS A 402 -41.01 -0.42 -10.02
CA HIS A 402 -41.84 0.24 -9.03
C HIS A 402 -41.01 0.54 -7.78
N GLY A 403 -40.78 1.82 -7.48
CA GLY A 403 -40.11 2.16 -6.24
C GLY A 403 -39.69 3.62 -6.13
N LYS A 404 -39.98 4.20 -4.97
CA LYS A 404 -39.42 5.48 -4.51
C LYS A 404 -38.06 5.31 -3.77
N SER A 405 -37.45 4.14 -3.81
CA SER A 405 -36.28 3.87 -3.00
C SER A 405 -34.99 4.28 -3.71
N ALA A 406 -34.16 4.98 -2.96
CA ALA A 406 -32.80 5.35 -3.39
C ALA A 406 -32.06 4.10 -3.89
N PHE A 407 -31.69 4.12 -5.14
CA PHE A 407 -31.04 3.03 -5.85
C PHE A 407 -29.73 2.65 -5.15
N LYS A 408 -29.70 1.53 -4.44
CA LYS A 408 -28.44 0.97 -3.93
C LYS A 408 -27.67 0.41 -5.13
N LYS A 409 -26.60 1.08 -5.54
CA LYS A 409 -25.67 0.57 -6.58
C LYS A 409 -25.13 -0.78 -6.13
N GLY A 410 -25.69 -1.87 -6.67
CA GLY A 410 -25.16 -3.22 -6.50
C GLY A 410 -23.88 -3.44 -7.32
N THR A 411 -23.20 -4.54 -7.08
CA THR A 411 -21.97 -4.96 -7.79
C THR A 411 -22.18 -5.06 -9.30
N GLY A 412 -23.37 -5.46 -9.77
CA GLY A 412 -23.70 -5.61 -11.20
C GLY A 412 -23.57 -4.31 -11.99
N LEU A 413 -24.21 -3.24 -11.53
CA LEU A 413 -24.13 -1.92 -12.20
C LEU A 413 -22.73 -1.29 -12.10
N SER A 414 -21.99 -1.60 -11.05
CA SER A 414 -20.59 -1.21 -10.95
C SER A 414 -19.72 -1.86 -12.02
N ASN A 415 -20.00 -3.13 -12.36
CA ASN A 415 -19.30 -3.85 -13.42
C ASN A 415 -19.64 -3.26 -14.79
N VAL A 416 -20.91 -2.95 -15.04
CA VAL A 416 -21.34 -2.26 -16.28
C VAL A 416 -20.61 -0.92 -16.45
N LYS A 417 -20.53 -0.13 -15.37
CA LYS A 417 -19.84 1.16 -15.39
C LYS A 417 -18.35 1.00 -15.70
N LYS A 418 -17.67 0.03 -15.06
CA LYS A 418 -16.24 -0.26 -15.31
C LYS A 418 -15.97 -0.64 -16.76
N VAL A 419 -16.86 -1.44 -17.38
CA VAL A 419 -16.73 -1.79 -18.79
C VAL A 419 -16.95 -0.56 -19.67
N ALA A 420 -17.97 0.27 -19.40
CA ALA A 420 -18.19 1.51 -20.15
C ALA A 420 -16.97 2.43 -20.09
N GLU A 421 -16.41 2.67 -18.91
CA GLU A 421 -15.20 3.46 -18.71
C GLU A 421 -13.97 2.89 -19.42
N LYS A 422 -13.81 1.55 -19.43
CA LYS A 422 -12.72 0.85 -20.14
C LYS A 422 -12.70 1.14 -21.64
N TYR A 423 -13.86 1.31 -22.25
CA TYR A 423 -14.02 1.65 -23.66
C TYR A 423 -14.26 3.14 -23.91
N GLY A 424 -13.85 4.00 -22.99
CA GLY A 424 -13.95 5.45 -23.12
C GLY A 424 -15.38 5.99 -23.19
N GLY A 425 -16.35 5.14 -22.87
CA GLY A 425 -17.77 5.46 -22.89
C GLY A 425 -18.33 5.87 -21.53
N ALA A 426 -19.66 5.82 -21.41
CA ALA A 426 -20.37 6.23 -20.21
C ALA A 426 -21.59 5.33 -19.94
N MET A 427 -22.04 5.31 -18.69
CA MET A 427 -23.28 4.68 -18.26
C MET A 427 -24.15 5.69 -17.56
N SER A 428 -25.43 5.77 -17.94
CA SER A 428 -26.45 6.56 -17.26
C SER A 428 -27.68 5.72 -16.93
N ILE A 429 -28.38 6.15 -15.90
CA ILE A 429 -29.62 5.50 -15.45
C ILE A 429 -30.69 6.58 -15.38
N GLU A 430 -31.84 6.33 -15.99
CA GLU A 430 -33.02 7.14 -15.89
C GLU A 430 -34.16 6.35 -15.24
N THR A 431 -34.89 7.01 -14.36
CA THR A 431 -36.09 6.44 -13.73
C THR A 431 -37.24 7.41 -13.88
N GLN A 432 -38.27 7.03 -14.60
CA GLN A 432 -39.49 7.82 -14.77
C GLN A 432 -40.67 7.01 -14.30
N GLU A 433 -41.43 7.49 -13.33
CA GLU A 433 -42.62 6.88 -12.74
C GLU A 433 -42.45 5.35 -12.46
N ASN A 434 -42.75 4.52 -13.46
CA ASN A 434 -42.72 3.03 -13.35
C ASN A 434 -41.74 2.37 -14.34
N VAL A 435 -40.81 3.15 -14.89
CA VAL A 435 -39.86 2.71 -15.91
C VAL A 435 -38.43 2.95 -15.43
N PHE A 436 -37.60 1.95 -15.56
CA PHE A 436 -36.17 2.02 -15.38
C PHE A 436 -35.47 1.87 -16.73
N VAL A 437 -34.58 2.78 -17.06
CA VAL A 437 -33.80 2.77 -18.29
C VAL A 437 -32.32 2.86 -17.97
N LEU A 438 -31.57 1.87 -18.43
CA LEU A 438 -30.10 1.86 -18.38
C LEU A 438 -29.54 2.17 -19.77
N HIS A 439 -28.83 3.25 -19.90
CA HIS A 439 -28.09 3.60 -21.10
C HIS A 439 -26.60 3.25 -20.92
N VAL A 440 -26.03 2.59 -21.91
CA VAL A 440 -24.60 2.27 -21.95
C VAL A 440 -24.07 2.72 -23.30
N LEU A 441 -23.05 3.57 -23.24
CA LEU A 441 -22.31 4.05 -24.40
C LEU A 441 -20.92 3.43 -24.39
N LEU A 442 -20.50 2.84 -25.50
CA LEU A 442 -19.15 2.30 -25.69
C LEU A 442 -18.56 2.89 -26.97
N ILE A 443 -17.27 3.23 -26.96
CA ILE A 443 -16.56 3.68 -28.15
C ILE A 443 -16.06 2.45 -28.91
N ILE A 444 -16.44 2.33 -30.17
CA ILE A 444 -15.99 1.30 -31.09
C ILE A 444 -14.73 1.84 -31.76
N SER A 445 -13.53 1.48 -31.25
CA SER A 445 -12.30 1.79 -31.95
C SER A 445 -12.26 0.98 -33.23
N GLN A 446 -12.43 1.60 -34.38
CA GLN A 446 -12.03 1.01 -35.65
C GLN A 446 -10.48 0.99 -35.67
N HIS A 447 -9.87 0.00 -35.06
CA HIS A 447 -8.49 -0.35 -35.36
C HIS A 447 -8.47 -1.08 -36.69
N SER A 448 -8.56 -0.31 -37.76
CA SER A 448 -7.99 -0.69 -39.03
C SER A 448 -6.49 -0.44 -38.93
N GLU A 449 -5.73 -1.52 -39.21
CA GLU A 449 -4.37 -1.53 -39.71
C GLU A 449 -3.20 -1.62 -38.72
N GLY A 450 -2.46 -2.67 -38.93
CA GLY A 450 -1.08 -2.81 -38.54
C GLY A 450 -0.66 -4.23 -38.22
N ILE A 451 -0.87 -5.18 -39.12
CA ILE A 451 -0.03 -6.39 -39.16
C ILE A 451 1.34 -5.94 -39.65
N PRO A 452 2.42 -5.96 -38.85
CA PRO A 452 3.75 -5.84 -39.38
C PRO A 452 4.02 -7.13 -40.19
N GLN A 453 4.12 -7.01 -41.49
CA GLN A 453 4.79 -8.01 -42.28
C GLN A 453 6.20 -8.18 -41.74
N GLN A 454 6.47 -9.33 -41.15
CA GLN A 454 7.84 -9.83 -41.03
C GLN A 454 8.36 -10.03 -42.45
N MET A 455 9.25 -9.16 -42.84
CA MET A 455 10.20 -9.42 -43.94
C MET A 455 11.35 -10.26 -43.38
N ASP A 456 11.58 -11.37 -44.06
CA ASP A 456 12.75 -12.23 -44.18
C ASP A 456 13.96 -12.01 -43.25
#